data_81dcf624b1ae60e5210950f0f1c77d0f
#
_entry.id   81dcf624b1ae60e5210950f0f1c77d0f
#
_cell.length_a   1.000
_cell.length_b   1.000
_cell.length_c   1.000
_cell.angle_alpha   90.00
_cell.angle_beta   90.00
_cell.angle_gamma   90.00
#
_symmetry.space_group_name_H-M   'P 1'
#
loop_
_entity.id
_entity.type
_entity.pdbx_description
1 polymer ?
#
loop_
_entity_poly.entity_id
_entity_poly.type
_entity_poly.pdbx_seq_one_letter_code
_entity_poly.pdbx_strand_id
1 'polypeptide(L)'
;MSIEDASFIAKAGTRAKRRKQEVEMGTLKQSEITPEPIGEGRTRYLAHTEKLMMAVIDFRDGPTREPDPPHSHPHEQISYVVSGELLVFIGDEQTRLEPGDMFTVPPDIPHTVQLLTEHVRLVDTFHPIRDAFLSK
;
A
#
# COMPACT_ATOMS: atom_id res chain seq x y z
N MET A 1 -20.33 12.03 -8.09
CA MET A 1 -21.01 10.90 -7.47
C MET A 1 -22.50 11.22 -7.33
N SER A 2 -23.33 10.29 -7.68
CA SER A 2 -24.76 10.53 -7.70
C SER A 2 -25.42 10.18 -6.36
N ILE A 3 -26.68 10.60 -6.22
CA ILE A 3 -27.47 10.30 -5.02
C ILE A 3 -27.67 8.81 -4.87
N GLU A 4 -27.81 8.10 -5.98
CA GLU A 4 -27.96 6.65 -5.92
C GLU A 4 -26.75 5.99 -5.26
N ASP A 5 -25.58 6.57 -5.48
CA ASP A 5 -24.39 6.01 -4.86
C ASP A 5 -24.43 6.14 -3.36
N ALA A 6 -24.99 7.24 -2.85
CA ALA A 6 -25.11 7.43 -1.43
C ALA A 6 -26.05 6.36 -0.83
N SER A 7 -27.14 6.09 -1.51
CA SER A 7 -28.07 5.06 -1.06
C SER A 7 -27.40 3.69 -1.06
N PHE A 8 -26.65 3.41 -2.11
CA PHE A 8 -25.95 2.16 -2.22
C PHE A 8 -24.91 2.01 -1.09
N ILE A 9 -24.20 3.08 -0.82
CA ILE A 9 -23.19 3.06 0.24
C ILE A 9 -23.85 2.83 1.60
N ALA A 10 -25.03 3.38 1.82
CA ALA A 10 -25.74 3.16 3.06
C ALA A 10 -26.05 1.68 3.25
N LYS A 11 -26.41 1.01 2.17
CA LYS A 11 -26.66 -0.44 2.24
C LYS A 11 -25.39 -1.19 2.56
N ALA A 12 -24.27 -0.64 2.17
CA ALA A 12 -22.98 -1.25 2.45
C ALA A 12 -22.55 -1.02 3.89
N GLY A 13 -23.51 -0.74 4.80
CA GLY A 13 -23.22 -0.76 6.22
C GLY A 13 -22.73 -2.12 6.68
N THR A 14 -22.93 -3.14 5.83
CA THR A 14 -22.36 -4.46 6.08
C THR A 14 -20.99 -4.62 5.47
N ARG A 15 -20.41 -3.52 5.03
CA ARG A 15 -19.13 -3.52 4.35
C ARG A 15 -18.01 -4.23 5.12
N ALA A 16 -18.06 -4.20 6.44
CA ALA A 16 -17.07 -4.87 7.27
C ALA A 16 -16.99 -6.37 6.98
N LYS A 17 -18.04 -6.93 6.37
CA LYS A 17 -18.07 -8.35 6.04
C LYS A 17 -17.63 -8.63 4.61
N ARG A 18 -17.28 -7.60 3.87
CA ARG A 18 -16.88 -7.75 2.48
C ARG A 18 -15.56 -8.49 2.37
N ARG A 19 -15.47 -9.36 1.40
CA ARG A 19 -14.22 -10.08 1.16
C ARG A 19 -13.21 -9.16 0.52
N LYS A 20 -11.93 -9.43 0.79
CA LYS A 20 -10.84 -8.63 0.26
C LYS A 20 -10.75 -8.69 -1.26
N GLN A 21 -11.16 -9.83 -1.86
CA GLN A 21 -11.07 -10.00 -3.30
C GLN A 21 -12.15 -9.26 -4.07
N GLU A 22 -13.18 -8.77 -3.37
CA GLU A 22 -14.25 -8.08 -4.05
C GLU A 22 -13.82 -6.67 -4.42
N VAL A 23 -14.21 -6.25 -5.65
CA VAL A 23 -13.98 -4.88 -6.08
C VAL A 23 -14.82 -3.96 -5.24
N GLU A 24 -14.19 -2.93 -4.71
CA GLU A 24 -14.86 -1.97 -3.83
C GLU A 24 -15.52 -0.87 -4.62
N MET A 25 -16.64 -0.38 -4.10
CA MET A 25 -17.29 0.79 -4.65
C MET A 25 -17.71 1.68 -3.50
N GLY A 26 -17.32 2.96 -3.55
CA GLY A 26 -17.68 3.94 -2.53
C GLY A 26 -16.49 4.30 -1.66
N THR A 27 -16.72 4.38 -0.36
CA THR A 27 -15.74 4.89 0.57
C THR A 27 -15.32 3.81 1.56
N LEU A 28 -14.08 3.93 2.02
CA LEU A 28 -13.52 3.04 3.04
C LEU A 28 -12.94 3.92 4.14
N LYS A 29 -13.44 3.77 5.35
CA LYS A 29 -12.86 4.48 6.49
C LYS A 29 -11.81 3.60 7.13
N GLN A 30 -10.69 4.18 7.49
CA GLN A 30 -9.63 3.41 8.12
C GLN A 30 -10.13 2.67 9.36
N SER A 31 -11.04 3.29 10.11
CA SER A 31 -11.58 2.67 11.32
C SER A 31 -12.41 1.41 11.04
N GLU A 32 -12.82 1.23 9.79
CA GLU A 32 -13.64 0.09 9.38
C GLU A 32 -12.85 -0.98 8.64
N ILE A 33 -11.56 -0.74 8.38
CA ILE A 33 -10.71 -1.68 7.69
C ILE A 33 -9.85 -2.40 8.72
N THR A 34 -9.84 -3.71 8.69
CA THR A 34 -8.95 -4.48 9.55
C THR A 34 -7.56 -4.46 8.95
N PRO A 35 -6.57 -3.91 9.65
CA PRO A 35 -5.22 -3.95 9.13
C PRO A 35 -4.71 -5.37 9.08
N GLU A 36 -3.98 -5.67 8.03
CA GLU A 36 -3.45 -7.00 7.78
C GLU A 36 -2.00 -7.05 8.22
N PRO A 37 -1.62 -7.94 9.14
CA PRO A 37 -0.22 -8.05 9.49
C PRO A 37 0.56 -8.65 8.32
N ILE A 38 1.69 -8.03 7.97
CA ILE A 38 2.53 -8.49 6.88
C ILE A 38 3.97 -8.72 7.33
N GLY A 39 4.18 -8.78 8.63
CA GLY A 39 5.47 -8.98 9.26
C GLY A 39 5.44 -8.38 10.63
N GLU A 40 6.45 -8.67 11.43
CA GLU A 40 6.53 -8.10 12.77
C GLU A 40 6.67 -6.59 12.68
N GLY A 41 5.76 -5.87 13.33
CA GLY A 41 5.79 -4.42 13.32
C GLY A 41 5.30 -3.81 12.01
N ARG A 42 4.67 -4.58 11.13
CA ARG A 42 4.22 -4.09 9.82
C ARG A 42 2.77 -4.47 9.56
N THR A 43 1.99 -3.51 9.11
CA THR A 43 0.58 -3.75 8.76
C THR A 43 0.25 -3.11 7.44
N ARG A 44 -0.80 -3.60 6.81
CA ARG A 44 -1.21 -3.14 5.49
C ARG A 44 -2.73 -2.97 5.42
N TYR A 45 -3.17 -1.86 4.81
CA TYR A 45 -4.57 -1.64 4.47
C TYR A 45 -4.67 -1.66 2.95
N LEU A 46 -5.66 -2.35 2.41
CA LEU A 46 -5.83 -2.48 0.96
C LEU A 46 -7.15 -1.93 0.49
N ALA A 47 -7.13 -1.30 -0.67
CA ALA A 47 -8.33 -0.95 -1.43
C ALA A 47 -8.02 -1.17 -2.89
N HIS A 48 -9.03 -1.59 -3.67
CA HIS A 48 -8.79 -1.77 -5.10
C HIS A 48 -10.08 -1.63 -5.89
N THR A 49 -9.91 -1.28 -7.15
CA THR A 49 -10.95 -1.35 -8.16
C THR A 49 -10.64 -2.57 -9.02
N GLU A 50 -11.16 -2.60 -10.22
CA GLU A 50 -10.92 -3.74 -11.09
C GLU A 50 -9.45 -3.90 -11.45
N LYS A 51 -8.76 -2.78 -11.69
CA LYS A 51 -7.38 -2.81 -12.18
C LYS A 51 -6.39 -2.02 -11.34
N LEU A 52 -6.87 -1.19 -10.45
CA LEU A 52 -6.01 -0.37 -9.62
C LEU A 52 -6.05 -0.84 -8.17
N MET A 53 -4.90 -0.81 -7.52
CA MET A 53 -4.81 -1.19 -6.12
C MET A 53 -4.01 -0.15 -5.35
N MET A 54 -4.45 0.14 -4.15
CA MET A 54 -3.71 0.99 -3.23
C MET A 54 -3.46 0.22 -1.95
N ALA A 55 -2.23 0.26 -1.48
CA ALA A 55 -1.83 -0.35 -0.22
C ALA A 55 -1.23 0.73 0.67
N VAL A 56 -1.80 0.91 1.86
CA VAL A 56 -1.22 1.79 2.86
C VAL A 56 -0.48 0.89 3.83
N ILE A 57 0.81 1.10 3.97
CA ILE A 57 1.66 0.23 4.77
C ILE A 57 2.27 1.04 5.91
N ASP A 58 2.09 0.53 7.13
CA ASP A 58 2.76 1.07 8.31
C ASP A 58 3.90 0.15 8.71
N PHE A 59 5.10 0.72 8.74
CA PHE A 59 6.30 0.05 9.23
C PHE A 59 6.62 0.66 10.59
N ARG A 60 6.68 -0.15 11.63
CA ARG A 60 6.99 0.32 12.97
C ARG A 60 8.23 -0.35 13.54
N ASP A 61 8.97 -1.03 12.69
CA ASP A 61 10.16 -1.77 13.08
C ASP A 61 11.46 -1.06 12.73
N GLY A 62 11.40 0.21 12.38
CA GLY A 62 12.61 0.98 12.08
C GLY A 62 13.28 1.53 13.31
N PRO A 63 14.46 2.11 13.15
CA PRO A 63 15.24 2.06 11.91
C PRO A 63 15.85 0.68 11.70
N THR A 64 16.12 0.32 10.44
CA THR A 64 16.72 -0.97 10.13
C THR A 64 18.16 -0.77 9.69
N ARG A 65 18.99 -1.80 9.95
CA ARG A 65 20.40 -1.73 9.61
C ARG A 65 20.68 -1.97 8.13
N GLU A 66 19.77 -2.68 7.50
CA GLU A 66 19.94 -3.09 6.11
C GLU A 66 18.61 -2.95 5.41
N PRO A 67 18.65 -2.80 4.08
CA PRO A 67 17.39 -2.81 3.31
C PRO A 67 16.76 -4.19 3.39
N ASP A 68 15.44 -4.23 3.17
CA ASP A 68 14.74 -5.49 2.99
C ASP A 68 15.32 -6.17 1.74
N PRO A 69 15.13 -7.50 1.61
CA PRO A 69 15.53 -8.16 0.36
C PRO A 69 14.81 -7.54 -0.83
N PRO A 70 15.54 -7.26 -1.93
CA PRO A 70 14.91 -6.70 -3.12
C PRO A 70 13.90 -7.65 -3.73
N HIS A 71 12.88 -7.07 -4.33
CA HIS A 71 11.89 -7.86 -5.07
C HIS A 71 11.50 -7.12 -6.36
N SER A 72 10.88 -7.84 -7.27
CA SER A 72 10.37 -7.26 -8.50
C SER A 72 9.01 -7.88 -8.80
N HIS A 73 8.23 -7.19 -9.59
CA HIS A 73 6.91 -7.67 -9.99
C HIS A 73 6.51 -7.03 -11.31
N PRO A 74 5.61 -7.65 -12.09
CA PRO A 74 5.20 -7.10 -13.37
C PRO A 74 4.30 -5.87 -13.25
N HIS A 75 3.83 -5.56 -12.06
CA HIS A 75 2.96 -4.40 -11.82
C HIS A 75 3.80 -3.13 -11.82
N GLU A 76 3.30 -2.06 -12.45
CA GLU A 76 3.92 -0.76 -12.24
C GLU A 76 3.47 -0.21 -10.90
N GLN A 77 4.26 0.65 -10.32
CA GLN A 77 4.03 1.13 -8.97
C GLN A 77 4.39 2.60 -8.83
N ILE A 78 3.56 3.34 -8.12
CA ILE A 78 3.88 4.69 -7.67
C ILE A 78 3.62 4.71 -6.17
N SER A 79 4.56 5.27 -5.42
CA SER A 79 4.47 5.32 -3.97
C SER A 79 4.65 6.72 -3.44
N TYR A 80 4.03 7.00 -2.31
CA TYR A 80 4.05 8.30 -1.65
C TYR A 80 4.43 8.10 -0.18
N VAL A 81 5.36 8.93 0.31
CA VAL A 81 5.78 8.87 1.71
C VAL A 81 4.87 9.78 2.52
N VAL A 82 4.08 9.18 3.41
CA VAL A 82 3.18 9.93 4.29
C VAL A 82 3.93 10.43 5.51
N SER A 83 4.71 9.56 6.14
CA SER A 83 5.45 9.92 7.34
C SER A 83 6.70 9.06 7.45
N GLY A 84 7.66 9.55 8.24
CA GLY A 84 8.93 8.87 8.43
C GLY A 84 9.89 9.10 7.29
N GLU A 85 11.10 8.54 7.43
CA GLU A 85 12.16 8.68 6.44
C GLU A 85 12.71 7.32 6.09
N LEU A 86 13.12 7.15 4.85
CA LEU A 86 13.60 5.87 4.35
C LEU A 86 14.57 6.09 3.21
N LEU A 87 15.36 5.05 2.93
CA LEU A 87 16.10 4.95 1.69
C LEU A 87 15.30 4.06 0.76
N VAL A 88 15.23 4.44 -0.51
CA VAL A 88 14.58 3.61 -1.52
C VAL A 88 15.66 3.22 -2.54
N PHE A 89 15.63 1.94 -2.90
CA PHE A 89 16.55 1.36 -3.86
C PHE A 89 15.75 0.90 -5.07
N ILE A 90 16.02 1.46 -6.24
CA ILE A 90 15.32 1.12 -7.47
C ILE A 90 16.38 0.87 -8.54
N GLY A 91 16.47 -0.40 -8.97
CA GLY A 91 17.57 -0.79 -9.84
C GLY A 91 18.89 -0.49 -9.14
N ASP A 92 19.71 0.33 -9.78
CA ASP A 92 21.02 0.73 -9.22
C ASP A 92 20.96 2.03 -8.45
N GLU A 93 19.82 2.67 -8.37
CA GLU A 93 19.69 3.98 -7.73
C GLU A 93 19.29 3.86 -6.27
N GLN A 94 19.82 4.74 -5.45
CA GLN A 94 19.50 4.82 -4.04
C GLN A 94 19.19 6.27 -3.70
N THR A 95 18.06 6.52 -3.05
CA THR A 95 17.63 7.87 -2.72
C THR A 95 17.01 7.91 -1.35
N ARG A 96 17.36 8.95 -0.59
CA ARG A 96 16.72 9.20 0.70
C ARG A 96 15.45 9.99 0.47
N LEU A 97 14.34 9.53 1.07
CA LEU A 97 13.04 10.18 0.94
C LEU A 97 12.49 10.56 2.30
N GLU A 98 11.70 11.63 2.31
CA GLU A 98 11.03 12.13 3.52
C GLU A 98 9.57 12.43 3.19
N PRO A 99 8.75 12.79 4.18
CA PRO A 99 7.30 12.97 3.94
C PRO A 99 7.04 13.93 2.80
N GLY A 100 6.13 13.53 1.91
CA GLY A 100 5.79 14.29 0.72
C GLY A 100 6.49 13.82 -0.54
N ASP A 101 7.54 13.04 -0.40
CA ASP A 101 8.28 12.53 -1.56
C ASP A 101 7.58 11.33 -2.17
N MET A 102 7.86 11.09 -3.44
CA MET A 102 7.27 9.98 -4.18
C MET A 102 8.35 9.22 -4.92
N PHE A 103 8.05 7.95 -5.25
CA PHE A 103 8.93 7.22 -6.13
C PHE A 103 8.10 6.37 -7.08
N THR A 104 8.69 6.03 -8.22
CA THR A 104 8.03 5.23 -9.25
C THR A 104 8.88 4.03 -9.57
N VAL A 105 8.22 2.90 -9.80
CA VAL A 105 8.91 1.65 -10.12
C VAL A 105 8.26 1.08 -11.37
N PRO A 106 8.99 1.06 -12.50
CA PRO A 106 8.50 0.41 -13.71
C PRO A 106 8.36 -1.10 -13.50
N PRO A 107 7.62 -1.78 -14.39
CA PRO A 107 7.50 -3.24 -14.28
C PRO A 107 8.85 -3.93 -14.23
N ASP A 108 8.93 -4.94 -13.37
CA ASP A 108 10.06 -5.88 -13.31
C ASP A 108 11.40 -5.30 -12.86
N ILE A 109 11.41 -4.07 -12.35
CA ILE A 109 12.64 -3.48 -11.83
C ILE A 109 12.79 -3.85 -10.37
N PRO A 110 13.92 -4.44 -9.97
CA PRO A 110 14.15 -4.78 -8.56
C PRO A 110 14.17 -3.53 -7.70
N HIS A 111 13.50 -3.59 -6.56
CA HIS A 111 13.43 -2.45 -5.66
C HIS A 111 13.23 -2.91 -4.22
N THR A 112 13.58 -2.04 -3.29
CA THR A 112 13.40 -2.29 -1.86
C THR A 112 13.54 -0.98 -1.09
N VAL A 113 13.31 -1.06 0.21
CA VAL A 113 13.41 0.10 1.10
C VAL A 113 14.22 -0.27 2.33
N GLN A 114 14.79 0.75 2.97
CA GLN A 114 15.43 0.63 4.27
C GLN A 114 14.88 1.75 5.15
N LEU A 115 14.34 1.40 6.30
CA LEU A 115 13.74 2.38 7.20
C LEU A 115 14.82 3.15 7.93
N LEU A 116 14.67 4.48 8.01
CA LEU A 116 15.60 5.35 8.72
C LEU A 116 15.01 5.86 10.02
N THR A 117 13.69 5.78 10.19
CA THR A 117 13.01 6.21 11.41
C THR A 117 12.17 5.05 11.95
N GLU A 118 11.74 5.18 13.20
CA GLU A 118 11.00 4.13 13.88
C GLU A 118 9.70 3.79 13.15
N HIS A 119 8.98 4.80 12.70
CA HIS A 119 7.73 4.62 11.99
C HIS A 119 7.83 5.24 10.60
N VAL A 120 7.40 4.49 9.61
CA VAL A 120 7.28 4.96 8.22
C VAL A 120 5.93 4.54 7.71
N ARG A 121 5.20 5.46 7.10
CA ARG A 121 3.96 5.12 6.41
C ARG A 121 4.13 5.41 4.93
N LEU A 122 3.87 4.39 4.12
CA LEU A 122 3.90 4.50 2.65
C LEU A 122 2.52 4.22 2.08
N VAL A 123 2.20 4.91 1.00
CA VAL A 123 1.06 4.56 0.16
C VAL A 123 1.63 4.05 -1.15
N ASP A 124 1.36 2.78 -1.46
CA ASP A 124 1.78 2.16 -2.72
C ASP A 124 0.57 1.99 -3.60
N THR A 125 0.70 2.35 -4.87
CA THR A 125 -0.37 2.11 -5.85
C THR A 125 0.16 1.24 -6.96
N PHE A 126 -0.66 0.31 -7.43
CA PHE A 126 -0.25 -0.70 -8.41
C PHE A 126 -1.25 -0.79 -9.56
N HIS A 127 -0.72 -1.08 -10.73
CA HIS A 127 -1.53 -1.45 -11.90
C HIS A 127 -0.81 -2.56 -12.66
N PRO A 128 -1.49 -3.65 -12.97
CA PRO A 128 -2.83 -4.03 -12.48
C PRO A 128 -2.80 -4.38 -10.99
N ILE A 129 -3.91 -4.84 -10.47
CA ILE A 129 -3.95 -5.21 -9.04
C ILE A 129 -2.99 -6.36 -8.78
N ARG A 130 -2.46 -6.39 -7.57
CA ARG A 130 -1.57 -7.49 -7.17
C ARG A 130 -2.42 -8.59 -6.55
N ASP A 131 -2.76 -9.58 -7.36
CA ASP A 131 -3.60 -10.69 -6.91
C ASP A 131 -3.03 -11.39 -5.68
N ALA A 132 -1.71 -11.46 -5.57
CA ALA A 132 -1.07 -12.08 -4.43
C ALA A 132 -1.44 -11.41 -3.11
N PHE A 133 -1.76 -10.12 -3.13
CA PHE A 133 -2.17 -9.41 -1.92
C PHE A 133 -3.57 -9.81 -1.48
N LEU A 134 -4.38 -10.31 -2.39
CA LEU A 134 -5.77 -10.69 -2.11
C LEU A 134 -5.91 -12.17 -1.79
N SER A 135 -4.94 -12.96 -2.20
CA SER A 135 -4.96 -14.40 -1.97
C SER A 135 -4.47 -14.71 -0.57
N LYS A 136 -5.14 -15.62 0.10
CA LYS A 136 -4.76 -16.05 1.44
C LYS A 136 -4.65 -17.53 1.53
#